data_437d4e2d8f2c21df906e901e123c42df
#
_entry.id   437d4e2d8f2c21df906e901e123c42df
#
_cell.length_a   1.000
_cell.length_b   1.000
_cell.length_c   1.000
_cell.angle_alpha   90.00
_cell.angle_beta   90.00
_cell.angle_gamma   90.00
#
_symmetry.space_group_name_H-M   'P 1'
#
loop_
_entity.id
_entity.type
_entity.pdbx_description
1 polymer ?
#
loop_
_entity_poly.entity_id
_entity_poly.type
_entity_poly.pdbx_seq_one_letter_code
_entity_poly.pdbx_strand_id
1 'polypeptide(L)'
;GLGVWVYNEKCLEKNKSISDKKNTCTYHSLKTLHNKTLNFQTPETPNVLAIFLLSRVLDDMIRIGKDRIIRETNYKSSLLYNTIKQSDLLKEYIENKSIQSKTVIVADTEKDSDYFIENLRRKNLIIGKGYGSTNNQIRIANFPSHSKESIELLCDELTKLQ
;
A
#
# COMPACT_ATOMS: atom_id res chain seq x y z
N GLY A 1 14.03 6.44 -3.23
CA GLY A 1 13.18 6.34 -2.24
C GLY A 1 13.40 7.11 -0.97
N LEU A 2 12.44 6.99 -0.11
CA LEU A 2 12.43 7.53 1.24
C LEU A 2 11.96 6.41 2.19
N GLY A 3 12.71 6.14 3.25
CA GLY A 3 12.29 5.25 4.33
C GLY A 3 11.98 6.06 5.59
N VAL A 4 10.83 5.81 6.22
CA VAL A 4 10.44 6.44 7.48
C VAL A 4 10.46 5.38 8.58
N TRP A 5 11.25 5.62 9.62
CA TRP A 5 11.36 4.73 10.77
C TRP A 5 10.71 5.37 11.99
N VAL A 6 9.75 4.67 12.57
CA VAL A 6 9.09 5.08 13.82
C VAL A 6 9.43 4.03 14.89
N TYR A 7 10.04 4.44 15.99
CA TYR A 7 10.46 3.56 17.06
C TYR A 7 10.33 4.25 18.42
N ASN A 8 10.22 3.47 19.46
CA ASN A 8 10.16 3.92 20.86
C ASN A 8 11.42 3.50 21.65
N GLU A 9 11.51 3.91 22.90
CA GLU A 9 12.64 3.61 23.78
C GLU A 9 12.89 2.10 23.96
N LYS A 10 11.81 1.30 24.03
CA LYS A 10 11.96 -0.17 24.13
C LYS A 10 12.69 -0.77 22.93
N CYS A 11 12.49 -0.19 21.74
CA CYS A 11 13.23 -0.61 20.56
C CYS A 11 14.73 -0.29 20.66
N LEU A 12 15.08 0.86 21.26
CA LEU A 12 16.48 1.24 21.49
C LEU A 12 17.15 0.33 22.51
N GLU A 13 16.49 0.02 23.62
CA GLU A 13 16.96 -0.91 24.65
C GLU A 13 17.19 -2.31 24.06
N LYS A 14 16.21 -2.81 23.31
CA LYS A 14 16.33 -4.09 22.62
C LYS A 14 17.48 -4.10 21.62
N ASN A 15 17.63 -3.03 20.85
CA ASN A 15 18.74 -2.88 19.92
C ASN A 15 20.11 -2.92 20.61
N LYS A 16 20.28 -2.25 21.77
CA LYS A 16 21.50 -2.32 22.58
C LYS A 16 21.82 -3.77 22.93
N SER A 17 20.84 -4.50 23.50
CA SER A 17 21.04 -5.89 23.91
C SER A 17 21.40 -6.85 22.76
N ILE A 18 21.01 -6.55 21.54
CA ILE A 18 21.35 -7.32 20.33
C ILE A 18 22.73 -6.92 19.80
N SER A 19 23.00 -5.62 19.74
CA SER A 19 24.25 -5.09 19.19
C SER A 19 25.48 -5.51 20.01
N ASP A 20 25.31 -5.68 21.31
CA ASP A 20 26.38 -6.16 22.20
C ASP A 20 26.74 -7.64 21.95
N LYS A 21 25.83 -8.40 21.34
CA LYS A 21 25.98 -9.85 21.08
C LYS A 21 26.31 -10.19 19.63
N LYS A 22 25.96 -9.29 18.71
CA LYS A 22 26.11 -9.50 17.26
C LYS A 22 26.59 -8.21 16.60
N ASN A 23 27.60 -8.31 15.77
CA ASN A 23 28.05 -7.18 14.97
C ASN A 23 27.02 -6.89 13.86
N THR A 24 26.09 -5.98 14.12
CA THR A 24 25.06 -5.55 13.17
C THR A 24 25.49 -4.28 12.42
N CYS A 25 26.70 -4.28 11.88
CA CYS A 25 27.27 -3.12 11.20
C CYS A 25 26.62 -2.88 9.84
N THR A 26 25.62 -2.00 9.79
CA THR A 26 25.13 -1.43 8.55
C THR A 26 24.78 0.03 8.72
N TYR A 27 24.80 0.80 7.62
CA TYR A 27 24.34 2.18 7.58
C TYR A 27 22.92 2.35 8.15
N HIS A 28 22.07 1.35 7.95
CA HIS A 28 20.66 1.36 8.35
C HIS A 28 20.40 0.66 9.70
N SER A 29 21.44 0.46 10.52
CA SER A 29 21.19 -0.03 11.88
C SER A 29 20.44 1.02 12.72
N LEU A 30 19.53 0.59 13.59
CA LEU A 30 18.78 1.51 14.45
C LEU A 30 19.72 2.38 15.30
N LYS A 31 20.85 1.84 15.75
CA LYS A 31 21.87 2.59 16.50
C LYS A 31 22.45 3.73 15.66
N THR A 32 22.83 3.46 14.42
CA THR A 32 23.39 4.49 13.53
C THR A 32 22.36 5.56 13.21
N LEU A 33 21.15 5.17 12.85
CA LEU A 33 20.05 6.09 12.55
C LEU A 33 19.69 6.96 13.74
N HIS A 34 19.58 6.38 14.94
CA HIS A 34 19.31 7.12 16.17
C HIS A 34 20.39 8.14 16.48
N ASN A 35 21.68 7.73 16.47
CA ASN A 35 22.78 8.62 16.75
C ASN A 35 22.88 9.79 15.77
N LYS A 36 22.60 9.54 14.48
CA LYS A 36 22.55 10.61 13.46
C LYS A 36 21.39 11.56 13.71
N THR A 37 20.21 11.02 14.05
CA THR A 37 19.01 11.83 14.33
C THR A 37 19.23 12.80 15.49
N LEU A 38 19.95 12.40 16.55
CA LEU A 38 20.28 13.29 17.68
C LEU A 38 21.09 14.53 17.25
N ASN A 39 21.79 14.44 16.13
CA ASN A 39 22.57 15.55 15.55
C ASN A 39 21.84 16.17 14.33
N PHE A 40 20.55 15.91 14.13
CA PHE A 40 19.78 16.37 12.97
C PHE A 40 20.42 15.96 11.63
N GLN A 41 21.00 14.76 11.58
CA GLN A 41 21.68 14.20 10.41
C GLN A 41 21.06 12.87 9.99
N THR A 42 21.36 12.49 8.76
CA THR A 42 21.14 11.15 8.21
C THR A 42 22.48 10.47 7.92
N PRO A 43 22.55 9.12 7.84
CA PRO A 43 23.79 8.44 7.48
C PRO A 43 24.32 8.83 6.10
N GLU A 44 23.42 9.14 5.18
CA GLU A 44 23.69 9.55 3.80
C GLU A 44 22.93 10.85 3.49
N THR A 45 23.27 11.49 2.38
CA THR A 45 22.56 12.69 1.93
C THR A 45 21.07 12.37 1.74
N PRO A 46 20.17 13.07 2.45
CA PRO A 46 18.75 12.77 2.38
C PRO A 46 18.14 13.17 1.04
N ASN A 47 17.15 12.44 0.60
CA ASN A 47 16.32 12.84 -0.54
C ASN A 47 15.37 13.98 -0.11
N VAL A 48 15.87 15.21 -0.18
CA VAL A 48 15.16 16.42 0.29
C VAL A 48 13.86 16.63 -0.47
N LEU A 49 13.82 16.33 -1.78
CA LEU A 49 12.59 16.42 -2.57
C LEU A 49 11.53 15.46 -2.04
N ALA A 50 11.90 14.20 -1.76
CA ALA A 50 10.96 13.23 -1.23
C ALA A 50 10.45 13.60 0.18
N ILE A 51 11.31 14.19 1.03
CA ILE A 51 10.91 14.71 2.34
C ILE A 51 9.90 15.85 2.19
N PHE A 52 10.16 16.80 1.28
CA PHE A 52 9.24 17.90 0.98
C PHE A 52 7.88 17.38 0.48
N LEU A 53 7.88 16.46 -0.47
CA LEU A 53 6.65 15.86 -1.00
C LEU A 53 5.87 15.10 0.09
N LEU A 54 6.57 14.34 0.94
CA LEU A 54 5.95 13.67 2.08
C LEU A 54 5.28 14.67 3.04
N SER A 55 5.96 15.77 3.35
CA SER A 55 5.40 16.84 4.18
C SER A 55 4.08 17.36 3.59
N ARG A 56 4.04 17.65 2.28
CA ARG A 56 2.81 18.12 1.61
C ARG A 56 1.68 17.10 1.67
N VAL A 57 1.99 15.85 1.42
CA VAL A 57 0.99 14.76 1.52
C VAL A 57 0.44 14.62 2.95
N LEU A 58 1.32 14.72 3.95
CA LEU A 58 0.89 14.66 5.36
C LEU A 58 0.01 15.85 5.75
N ASP A 59 0.33 17.08 5.29
CA ASP A 59 -0.51 18.25 5.50
C ASP A 59 -1.92 18.06 4.91
N ASP A 60 -2.01 17.49 3.69
CA ASP A 60 -3.27 17.17 3.06
C ASP A 60 -4.05 16.10 3.83
N MET A 61 -3.38 15.04 4.30
CA MET A 61 -4.01 13.99 5.11
C MET A 61 -4.52 14.52 6.46
N ILE A 62 -3.78 15.41 7.11
CA ILE A 62 -4.21 16.07 8.35
C ILE A 62 -5.45 16.92 8.10
N ARG A 63 -5.47 17.70 7.02
CA ARG A 63 -6.61 18.54 6.62
C ARG A 63 -7.86 17.72 6.31
N ILE A 64 -7.73 16.58 5.63
CA ILE A 64 -8.83 15.66 5.34
C ILE A 64 -9.34 15.01 6.63
N GLY A 65 -8.46 14.68 7.53
CA GLY A 65 -8.73 14.03 8.81
C GLY A 65 -8.66 12.49 8.72
N LYS A 66 -7.97 11.91 9.70
CA LYS A 66 -7.71 10.46 9.79
C LYS A 66 -8.98 9.62 9.70
N ASP A 67 -10.02 9.99 10.43
CA ASP A 67 -11.26 9.20 10.50
C ASP A 67 -12.01 9.19 9.17
N ARG A 68 -11.97 10.29 8.44
CA ARG A 68 -12.53 10.35 7.10
C ARG A 68 -11.76 9.46 6.14
N ILE A 69 -10.44 9.52 6.14
CA ILE A 69 -9.58 8.65 5.31
C ILE A 69 -9.87 7.18 5.58
N ILE A 70 -9.98 6.78 6.86
CA ILE A 70 -10.28 5.41 7.25
C ILE A 70 -11.67 4.97 6.75
N ARG A 71 -12.70 5.81 6.96
CA ARG A 71 -14.06 5.49 6.49
C ARG A 71 -14.13 5.32 4.97
N GLU A 72 -13.54 6.24 4.22
CA GLU A 72 -13.52 6.18 2.76
C GLU A 72 -12.72 4.99 2.24
N THR A 73 -11.58 4.66 2.85
CA THR A 73 -10.80 3.46 2.50
C THR A 73 -11.59 2.18 2.78
N ASN A 74 -12.29 2.11 3.91
CA ASN A 74 -13.14 0.96 4.26
C ASN A 74 -14.31 0.80 3.27
N TYR A 75 -14.97 1.90 2.93
CA TYR A 75 -16.06 1.90 1.95
C TYR A 75 -15.58 1.35 0.60
N LYS A 76 -14.52 1.93 0.05
CA LYS A 76 -13.94 1.53 -1.23
C LYS A 76 -13.48 0.06 -1.25
N SER A 77 -12.81 -0.39 -0.18
CA SER A 77 -12.39 -1.79 -0.08
C SER A 77 -13.56 -2.76 -0.01
N SER A 78 -14.61 -2.41 0.75
CA SER A 78 -15.83 -3.23 0.84
C SER A 78 -16.52 -3.34 -0.52
N LEU A 79 -16.60 -2.25 -1.27
CA LEU A 79 -17.17 -2.24 -2.61
C LEU A 79 -16.38 -3.16 -3.55
N LEU A 80 -15.05 -3.04 -3.59
CA LEU A 80 -14.17 -3.87 -4.41
C LEU A 80 -14.29 -5.36 -4.08
N TYR A 81 -14.25 -5.72 -2.80
CA TYR A 81 -14.42 -7.13 -2.40
C TYR A 81 -15.81 -7.67 -2.73
N ASN A 82 -16.86 -6.85 -2.59
CA ASN A 82 -18.21 -7.27 -2.99
C ASN A 82 -18.30 -7.49 -4.51
N THR A 83 -17.73 -6.61 -5.31
CA THR A 83 -17.67 -6.76 -6.79
C THR A 83 -16.93 -8.03 -7.17
N ILE A 84 -15.77 -8.30 -6.57
CA ILE A 84 -15.02 -9.56 -6.82
C ILE A 84 -15.84 -10.77 -6.44
N LYS A 85 -16.50 -10.74 -5.28
CA LYS A 85 -17.30 -11.89 -4.79
C LYS A 85 -18.53 -12.19 -5.64
N GLN A 86 -19.09 -11.18 -6.29
CA GLN A 86 -20.25 -11.33 -7.18
C GLN A 86 -19.87 -11.73 -8.61
N SER A 87 -18.57 -11.78 -8.91
CA SER A 87 -18.05 -12.09 -10.22
C SER A 87 -17.90 -13.59 -10.41
N ASP A 88 -18.27 -14.09 -11.59
CA ASP A 88 -17.97 -15.46 -12.02
C ASP A 88 -16.53 -15.62 -12.52
N LEU A 89 -15.86 -14.51 -12.84
CA LEU A 89 -14.51 -14.49 -13.42
C LEU A 89 -13.40 -14.08 -12.43
N LEU A 90 -13.76 -13.60 -11.24
CA LEU A 90 -12.83 -13.15 -10.22
C LEU A 90 -13.07 -13.88 -8.90
N LYS A 91 -12.00 -14.20 -8.20
CA LYS A 91 -12.03 -14.80 -6.87
C LYS A 91 -11.14 -14.05 -5.91
N GLU A 92 -11.59 -13.84 -4.66
CA GLU A 92 -10.77 -13.24 -3.61
C GLU A 92 -9.50 -14.09 -3.36
N TYR A 93 -8.31 -13.55 -3.60
CA TYR A 93 -7.05 -14.26 -3.33
C TYR A 93 -6.88 -14.56 -1.84
N ILE A 94 -7.30 -13.66 -0.96
CA ILE A 94 -7.33 -13.85 0.49
C ILE A 94 -8.77 -13.99 0.95
N GLU A 95 -9.20 -15.19 1.26
CA GLU A 95 -10.57 -15.49 1.71
C GLU A 95 -10.81 -15.08 3.18
N ASN A 96 -9.77 -15.15 4.02
CA ASN A 96 -9.88 -14.79 5.44
C ASN A 96 -9.97 -13.28 5.62
N LYS A 97 -11.17 -12.80 5.90
CA LYS A 97 -11.48 -11.36 6.07
C LYS A 97 -10.63 -10.65 7.14
N SER A 98 -10.16 -11.37 8.16
CA SER A 98 -9.37 -10.75 9.24
C SER A 98 -7.99 -10.29 8.81
N ILE A 99 -7.48 -10.82 7.69
CA ILE A 99 -6.16 -10.50 7.13
C ILE A 99 -6.23 -9.90 5.72
N GLN A 100 -7.45 -9.64 5.20
CA GLN A 100 -7.62 -8.94 3.93
C GLN A 100 -7.08 -7.51 3.99
N SER A 101 -6.25 -7.15 3.02
CA SER A 101 -5.77 -5.78 2.88
C SER A 101 -6.90 -4.84 2.43
N LYS A 102 -6.98 -3.67 3.06
CA LYS A 102 -7.93 -2.63 2.65
C LYS A 102 -7.36 -1.65 1.62
N THR A 103 -6.06 -1.70 1.39
CA THR A 103 -5.35 -0.76 0.52
C THR A 103 -4.78 -1.37 -0.75
N VAL A 104 -4.56 -2.69 -0.74
CA VAL A 104 -4.12 -3.45 -1.91
C VAL A 104 -4.99 -4.70 -2.01
N ILE A 105 -5.87 -4.73 -2.98
CA ILE A 105 -6.79 -5.85 -3.22
C ILE A 105 -6.22 -6.70 -4.35
N VAL A 106 -6.13 -8.00 -4.11
CA VAL A 106 -5.69 -8.99 -5.11
C VAL A 106 -6.82 -9.97 -5.36
N ALA A 107 -7.10 -10.25 -6.61
CA ALA A 107 -8.05 -11.26 -7.04
C ALA A 107 -7.40 -12.22 -8.04
N ASP A 108 -7.67 -13.51 -7.87
CA ASP A 108 -7.43 -14.52 -8.89
C ASP A 108 -8.45 -14.36 -10.02
N THR A 109 -8.04 -14.67 -11.24
CA THR A 109 -8.85 -14.51 -12.45
C THR A 109 -9.00 -15.84 -13.18
N GLU A 110 -10.20 -16.15 -13.67
CA GLU A 110 -10.45 -17.33 -14.53
C GLU A 110 -9.87 -17.14 -15.94
N LYS A 111 -9.77 -15.89 -16.40
CA LYS A 111 -9.11 -15.51 -17.65
C LYS A 111 -7.71 -14.96 -17.36
N ASP A 112 -6.88 -14.86 -18.39
CA ASP A 112 -5.60 -14.14 -18.29
C ASP A 112 -5.82 -12.73 -17.75
N SER A 113 -4.99 -12.31 -16.81
CA SER A 113 -5.06 -10.97 -16.20
C SER A 113 -4.98 -9.83 -17.22
N ASP A 114 -4.31 -10.05 -18.36
CA ASP A 114 -4.23 -9.07 -19.43
C ASP A 114 -5.59 -8.75 -20.04
N TYR A 115 -6.54 -9.72 -20.06
CA TYR A 115 -7.91 -9.45 -20.46
C TYR A 115 -8.54 -8.32 -19.66
N PHE A 116 -8.43 -8.35 -18.33
CA PHE A 116 -8.97 -7.30 -17.46
C PHE A 116 -8.19 -6.00 -17.58
N ILE A 117 -6.86 -6.08 -17.56
CA ILE A 117 -5.96 -4.91 -17.57
C ILE A 117 -6.15 -4.10 -18.86
N GLU A 118 -6.21 -4.75 -20.02
CA GLU A 118 -6.34 -4.05 -21.30
C GLU A 118 -7.73 -3.46 -21.50
N ASN A 119 -8.80 -4.19 -21.13
CA ASN A 119 -10.16 -3.66 -21.24
C ASN A 119 -10.36 -2.44 -20.33
N LEU A 120 -9.87 -2.48 -19.09
CA LEU A 120 -9.94 -1.35 -18.18
C LEU A 120 -9.05 -0.19 -18.63
N ARG A 121 -7.87 -0.47 -19.17
CA ARG A 121 -6.97 0.56 -19.72
C ARG A 121 -7.63 1.37 -20.85
N ARG A 122 -8.43 0.73 -21.71
CA ARG A 122 -9.21 1.43 -22.76
C ARG A 122 -10.25 2.42 -22.19
N LYS A 123 -10.59 2.25 -20.91
CA LYS A 123 -11.48 3.15 -20.15
C LYS A 123 -10.69 4.13 -19.24
N ASN A 124 -9.36 4.24 -19.42
CA ASN A 124 -8.45 5.00 -18.58
C ASN A 124 -8.41 4.54 -17.11
N LEU A 125 -8.79 3.29 -16.84
CA LEU A 125 -8.67 2.66 -15.54
C LEU A 125 -7.44 1.75 -15.54
N ILE A 126 -6.49 2.06 -14.67
CA ILE A 126 -5.21 1.34 -14.63
C ILE A 126 -5.15 0.48 -13.37
N ILE A 127 -5.10 -0.83 -13.56
CA ILE A 127 -4.83 -1.82 -12.52
C ILE A 127 -3.54 -2.58 -12.83
N GLY A 128 -2.99 -3.31 -11.87
CA GLY A 128 -1.76 -4.08 -12.04
C GLY A 128 -1.99 -5.58 -12.08
N LYS A 129 -0.96 -6.32 -12.54
CA LYS A 129 -0.86 -7.77 -12.32
C LYS A 129 -0.59 -8.08 -10.85
N GLY A 130 -0.92 -9.27 -10.40
CA GLY A 130 -0.50 -9.80 -9.11
C GLY A 130 1.02 -9.91 -8.98
N TYR A 131 1.50 -10.25 -7.80
CA TYR A 131 2.95 -10.39 -7.53
C TYR A 131 3.52 -11.79 -7.86
N GLY A 132 2.65 -12.75 -8.17
CA GLY A 132 3.05 -14.12 -8.51
C GLY A 132 3.62 -14.25 -9.92
N SER A 133 4.19 -15.41 -10.21
CA SER A 133 4.63 -15.80 -11.55
C SER A 133 3.47 -16.22 -12.47
N THR A 134 2.25 -16.23 -11.97
CA THR A 134 1.04 -16.63 -12.71
C THR A 134 0.40 -15.41 -13.37
N ASN A 135 -0.07 -15.59 -14.60
CA ASN A 135 -0.80 -14.54 -15.32
C ASN A 135 -2.29 -14.44 -14.92
N ASN A 136 -2.68 -15.08 -13.81
CA ASN A 136 -4.07 -15.22 -13.41
C ASN A 136 -4.36 -14.43 -12.13
N GLN A 137 -3.77 -13.25 -11.99
CA GLN A 137 -4.05 -12.36 -10.86
C GLN A 137 -4.09 -10.90 -11.30
N ILE A 138 -5.07 -10.17 -10.81
CA ILE A 138 -5.11 -8.71 -10.87
C ILE A 138 -4.89 -8.12 -9.49
N ARG A 139 -4.35 -6.90 -9.47
CA ARG A 139 -4.07 -6.13 -8.27
C ARG A 139 -4.62 -4.72 -8.41
N ILE A 140 -5.44 -4.33 -7.45
CA ILE A 140 -6.09 -3.03 -7.40
C ILE A 140 -5.55 -2.25 -6.21
N ALA A 141 -4.99 -1.06 -6.47
CA ALA A 141 -4.58 -0.12 -5.44
C ALA A 141 -5.81 0.66 -4.95
N ASN A 142 -6.03 0.68 -3.65
CA ASN A 142 -7.08 1.45 -2.99
C ASN A 142 -6.47 2.44 -2.00
N PHE A 143 -5.61 3.33 -2.49
CA PHE A 143 -4.96 4.33 -1.66
C PHE A 143 -5.88 5.54 -1.40
N PRO A 144 -5.61 6.35 -0.37
CA PRO A 144 -6.36 7.58 -0.10
C PRO A 144 -6.40 8.57 -1.26
N SER A 145 -5.40 8.51 -2.16
CA SER A 145 -5.33 9.35 -3.37
C SER A 145 -6.38 9.01 -4.44
N HIS A 146 -6.96 7.82 -4.40
CA HIS A 146 -8.04 7.43 -5.31
C HIS A 146 -9.39 7.86 -4.73
N SER A 147 -10.19 8.59 -5.52
CA SER A 147 -11.52 9.01 -5.12
C SER A 147 -12.50 7.83 -5.02
N LYS A 148 -13.61 8.03 -4.33
CA LYS A 148 -14.69 7.02 -4.26
C LYS A 148 -15.26 6.77 -5.64
N GLU A 149 -15.52 7.82 -6.39
CA GLU A 149 -16.09 7.81 -7.73
C GLU A 149 -15.20 7.00 -8.70
N SER A 150 -13.88 7.12 -8.58
CA SER A 150 -12.95 6.32 -9.40
C SER A 150 -13.03 4.83 -9.10
N ILE A 151 -13.21 4.46 -7.84
CA ILE A 151 -13.36 3.06 -7.43
C ILE A 151 -14.76 2.52 -7.79
N GLU A 152 -15.80 3.33 -7.64
CA GLU A 152 -17.16 2.99 -8.08
C GLU A 152 -17.19 2.71 -9.59
N LEU A 153 -16.60 3.61 -10.39
CA LEU A 153 -16.47 3.40 -11.83
C LEU A 153 -15.67 2.14 -12.17
N LEU A 154 -14.59 1.85 -11.45
CA LEU A 154 -13.82 0.63 -11.64
C LEU A 154 -14.67 -0.62 -11.35
N CYS A 155 -15.47 -0.62 -10.29
CA CYS A 155 -16.38 -1.71 -9.96
C CYS A 155 -17.44 -1.93 -11.03
N ASP A 156 -18.02 -0.85 -11.55
CA ASP A 156 -19.00 -0.90 -12.64
C ASP A 156 -18.41 -1.50 -13.92
N GLU A 157 -17.19 -1.09 -14.28
CA GLU A 157 -16.51 -1.63 -15.46
C GLU A 157 -16.05 -3.09 -15.26
N LEU A 158 -15.61 -3.48 -14.07
CA LEU A 158 -15.32 -4.88 -13.74
C LEU A 158 -16.57 -5.77 -13.87
N THR A 159 -17.72 -5.27 -13.43
CA THR A 159 -19.00 -5.99 -13.54
C THR A 159 -19.41 -6.19 -15.01
N LYS A 160 -19.10 -5.28 -15.91
CA LYS A 160 -19.39 -5.42 -17.36
C LYS A 160 -18.47 -6.39 -18.09
N LEU A 161 -17.35 -6.80 -17.49
CA LEU A 161 -16.40 -7.74 -18.08
C LEU A 161 -16.72 -9.21 -17.78
N GLN A 162 -17.77 -9.44 -17.01
CA GLN A 162 -18.25 -10.77 -16.61
C GLN A 162 -18.98 -11.51 -17.72
#